data_986e7e14995da8cc08d9faf3254cc6a6
#
_entry.id   986e7e14995da8cc08d9faf3254cc6a6
#
_cell.length_a   1.000
_cell.length_b   1.000
_cell.length_c   1.000
_cell.angle_alpha   90.00
_cell.angle_beta   90.00
_cell.angle_gamma   90.00
#
_symmetry.space_group_name_H-M   'P 1'
#
loop_
_entity.id
_entity.type
_entity.pdbx_description
1 polymer ?
#
loop_
_entity_poly.entity_id
_entity_poly.type
_entity_poly.pdbx_seq_one_letter_code
_entity_poly.pdbx_strand_id
1 'polypeptide(L)'
;MLTLPAHGPKRRRLGTHLGTNLATLVAEKPEHQEAIERVLDGAFGPGRFAKTSERVRERVAVAEPLLSRVALNDAKEVIGVCRIWRVKAGEPIYFLGPLAVDPAAQLAGLGLTLVREAVAACRASGGNGVVLVGSERFFKPLGFSVVPAGRLRLPGAVDPARLLWLELARNGFSNVQGEVGPP
;
A
#
# COMPACT_ATOMS: atom_id res chain seq x y z
N MET A 1 -24.18 -4.93 35.33
CA MET A 1 -22.81 -5.32 34.94
C MET A 1 -22.92 -6.04 33.59
N LEU A 2 -22.91 -5.25 32.46
CA LEU A 2 -23.06 -5.81 31.12
C LEU A 2 -21.65 -5.93 30.48
N THR A 3 -21.26 -7.15 30.20
CA THR A 3 -20.03 -7.51 29.52
C THR A 3 -20.25 -7.35 28.01
N LEU A 4 -19.52 -6.43 27.36
CA LEU A 4 -19.46 -6.29 25.92
C LEU A 4 -18.57 -7.39 25.31
N PRO A 5 -18.96 -8.06 24.24
CA PRO A 5 -18.10 -9.02 23.57
C PRO A 5 -17.05 -8.30 22.74
N ALA A 6 -15.79 -8.67 22.92
CA ALA A 6 -14.65 -8.24 22.13
C ALA A 6 -14.79 -8.73 20.68
N HIS A 7 -15.06 -7.81 19.74
CA HIS A 7 -14.98 -8.10 18.32
C HIS A 7 -13.52 -7.99 17.86
N GLY A 8 -12.85 -9.13 17.80
CA GLY A 8 -11.56 -9.26 17.12
C GLY A 8 -11.70 -9.01 15.60
N PRO A 9 -10.64 -8.56 14.91
CA PRO A 9 -10.71 -8.25 13.49
C PRO A 9 -11.08 -9.50 12.68
N LYS A 10 -12.22 -9.43 11.97
CA LYS A 10 -12.72 -10.50 11.10
C LYS A 10 -11.72 -10.77 9.97
N ARG A 11 -11.14 -11.95 9.97
CA ARG A 11 -10.31 -12.48 8.86
C ARG A 11 -11.20 -12.67 7.64
N ARG A 12 -11.04 -11.86 6.60
CA ARG A 12 -11.71 -12.08 5.31
C ARG A 12 -10.94 -13.11 4.51
N ARG A 13 -11.59 -14.22 4.17
CA ARG A 13 -11.09 -15.21 3.19
C ARG A 13 -11.65 -14.83 1.81
N LEU A 14 -10.79 -14.66 0.83
CA LEU A 14 -11.18 -14.56 -0.58
C LEU A 14 -11.18 -15.96 -1.20
N GLY A 15 -12.35 -16.40 -1.64
CA GLY A 15 -12.49 -17.61 -2.44
C GLY A 15 -12.63 -17.24 -3.92
N THR A 16 -11.80 -17.79 -4.78
CA THR A 16 -12.07 -17.86 -6.22
C THR A 16 -12.17 -19.33 -6.62
N HIS A 17 -13.23 -19.68 -7.31
CA HIS A 17 -13.48 -21.03 -7.82
C HIS A 17 -12.40 -21.45 -8.82
N LEU A 18 -11.88 -22.66 -8.65
CA LEU A 18 -10.97 -23.49 -9.41
C LEU A 18 -9.51 -23.48 -8.88
N GLY A 19 -9.22 -24.44 -7.99
CA GLY A 19 -7.89 -24.71 -7.43
C GLY A 19 -7.58 -23.80 -6.25
N THR A 20 -7.82 -24.27 -5.05
CA THR A 20 -7.76 -23.54 -3.78
C THR A 20 -6.37 -23.07 -3.40
N ASN A 21 -5.92 -21.95 -3.96
CA ASN A 21 -4.87 -21.15 -3.32
C ASN A 21 -5.56 -19.92 -2.69
N LEU A 22 -5.93 -20.03 -1.43
CA LEU A 22 -6.52 -18.94 -0.64
C LEU A 22 -5.41 -18.12 -0.01
N ALA A 23 -5.35 -16.83 -0.28
CA ALA A 23 -4.49 -15.91 0.46
C ALA A 23 -5.25 -15.34 1.68
N THR A 24 -4.60 -15.36 2.85
CA THR A 24 -5.07 -14.66 4.04
C THR A 24 -4.36 -13.32 4.13
N LEU A 25 -5.13 -12.21 4.19
CA LEU A 25 -4.57 -10.88 4.37
C LEU A 25 -4.50 -10.50 5.85
N VAL A 26 -3.34 -10.04 6.27
CA VAL A 26 -3.07 -9.62 7.66
C VAL A 26 -2.34 -8.28 7.67
N ALA A 27 -2.35 -7.57 8.81
CA ALA A 27 -1.47 -6.44 9.03
C ALA A 27 0.00 -6.92 9.04
N GLU A 28 0.91 -6.05 8.63
CA GLU A 28 2.35 -6.33 8.70
C GLU A 28 2.78 -6.52 10.15
N LYS A 29 3.74 -7.42 10.38
CA LYS A 29 4.35 -7.67 11.69
C LYS A 29 5.87 -7.79 11.54
N PRO A 30 6.64 -7.58 12.61
CA PRO A 30 8.10 -7.70 12.55
C PRO A 30 8.58 -9.05 12.01
N GLU A 31 7.91 -10.14 12.35
CA GLU A 31 8.24 -11.49 11.87
C GLU A 31 8.12 -11.67 10.35
N HIS A 32 7.40 -10.78 9.65
CA HIS A 32 7.24 -10.84 8.19
C HIS A 32 8.40 -10.19 7.43
N GLN A 33 9.26 -9.41 8.10
CA GLN A 33 10.24 -8.53 7.45
C GLN A 33 11.13 -9.26 6.43
N GLU A 34 11.77 -10.34 6.84
CA GLU A 34 12.68 -11.11 5.97
C GLU A 34 11.95 -11.70 4.75
N ALA A 35 10.73 -12.22 4.97
CA ALA A 35 9.94 -12.79 3.90
C ALA A 35 9.43 -11.71 2.93
N ILE A 36 9.09 -10.52 3.43
CA ILE A 36 8.73 -9.36 2.60
C ILE A 36 9.89 -8.98 1.70
N GLU A 37 11.12 -8.89 2.23
CA GLU A 37 12.30 -8.54 1.42
C GLU A 37 12.50 -9.56 0.28
N ARG A 38 12.36 -10.86 0.55
CA ARG A 38 12.43 -11.90 -0.50
C ARG A 38 11.39 -11.70 -1.60
N VAL A 39 10.13 -11.39 -1.23
CA VAL A 39 9.06 -11.09 -2.21
C VAL A 39 9.39 -9.84 -3.03
N LEU A 40 9.92 -8.79 -2.40
CA LEU A 40 10.32 -7.56 -3.08
C LEU A 40 11.49 -7.78 -4.04
N ASP A 41 12.49 -8.57 -3.64
CA ASP A 41 13.64 -8.91 -4.47
C ASP A 41 13.22 -9.78 -5.66
N GLY A 42 12.33 -10.73 -5.47
CA GLY A 42 11.75 -11.54 -6.54
C GLY A 42 10.94 -10.74 -7.55
N ALA A 43 10.17 -9.74 -7.08
CA ALA A 43 9.29 -8.94 -7.93
C ALA A 43 10.02 -7.80 -8.66
N PHE A 44 11.02 -7.18 -8.08
CA PHE A 44 11.65 -5.95 -8.60
C PHE A 44 13.13 -6.08 -8.92
N GLY A 45 13.81 -7.06 -8.36
CA GLY A 45 15.25 -7.18 -8.45
C GLY A 45 16.02 -6.03 -7.77
N PRO A 46 17.35 -5.97 -7.93
CA PRO A 46 18.20 -4.98 -7.25
C PRO A 46 17.95 -3.55 -7.73
N GLY A 47 17.39 -3.34 -8.91
CA GLY A 47 17.04 -2.00 -9.44
C GLY A 47 15.95 -1.26 -8.65
N ARG A 48 15.30 -1.89 -7.68
CA ARG A 48 14.25 -1.25 -6.85
C ARG A 48 14.78 -0.05 -6.06
N PHE A 49 16.03 -0.10 -5.60
CA PHE A 49 16.64 0.96 -4.79
C PHE A 49 16.93 2.25 -5.56
N ALA A 50 16.97 2.21 -6.89
CA ALA A 50 17.18 3.40 -7.73
C ALA A 50 15.91 4.22 -7.99
N LYS A 51 14.74 3.73 -7.59
CA LYS A 51 13.45 4.37 -7.90
C LYS A 51 13.18 5.58 -7.00
N THR A 52 12.59 6.64 -7.56
CA THR A 52 12.18 7.83 -6.79
C THR A 52 11.25 7.50 -5.61
N SER A 53 10.37 6.50 -5.76
CA SER A 53 9.52 6.01 -4.67
C SER A 53 10.31 5.44 -3.49
N GLU A 54 11.51 4.90 -3.72
CA GLU A 54 12.41 4.46 -2.63
C GLU A 54 12.93 5.66 -1.84
N ARG A 55 13.36 6.73 -2.52
CA ARG A 55 13.83 7.94 -1.86
C ARG A 55 12.79 8.59 -0.93
N VAL A 56 11.50 8.48 -1.25
CA VAL A 56 10.42 8.89 -0.34
C VAL A 56 10.45 8.04 0.93
N ARG A 57 10.54 6.72 0.78
CA ARG A 57 10.52 5.75 1.90
C ARG A 57 11.76 5.85 2.79
N GLU A 58 12.94 6.01 2.19
CA GLU A 58 14.20 6.21 2.94
C GLU A 58 14.15 7.43 3.86
N ARG A 59 13.47 8.51 3.44
CA ARG A 59 13.30 9.72 4.26
C ARG A 59 12.34 9.53 5.44
N VAL A 60 11.41 8.59 5.34
CA VAL A 60 10.38 8.31 6.38
C VAL A 60 10.86 7.26 7.37
N ALA A 61 11.79 6.43 6.98
CA ALA A 61 12.46 5.37 7.76
C ALA A 61 11.59 4.16 8.13
N VAL A 62 10.33 4.33 8.54
CA VAL A 62 9.48 3.23 9.04
C VAL A 62 8.13 3.23 8.34
N ALA A 63 7.73 2.06 7.82
CA ALA A 63 6.36 1.84 7.33
C ALA A 63 5.36 1.82 8.50
N GLU A 64 4.08 2.06 8.19
CA GLU A 64 2.97 1.93 9.15
C GLU A 64 2.46 0.48 9.18
N PRO A 65 2.91 -0.37 10.13
CA PRO A 65 2.64 -1.81 10.08
C PRO A 65 1.15 -2.14 10.15
N LEU A 66 0.39 -1.38 10.96
CA LEU A 66 -1.05 -1.59 11.14
C LEU A 66 -1.87 -1.23 9.89
N LEU A 67 -1.33 -0.39 9.01
CA LEU A 67 -1.97 0.02 7.75
C LEU A 67 -1.47 -0.82 6.58
N SER A 68 -0.23 -1.31 6.65
CA SER A 68 0.38 -2.20 5.67
C SER A 68 -0.30 -3.57 5.66
N ARG A 69 -0.31 -4.23 4.51
CA ARG A 69 -0.94 -5.55 4.33
C ARG A 69 0.05 -6.56 3.79
N VAL A 70 -0.02 -7.75 4.35
CA VAL A 70 0.75 -8.92 3.93
C VAL A 70 -0.24 -10.02 3.55
N ALA A 71 0.02 -10.68 2.44
CA ALA A 71 -0.72 -11.85 2.00
C ALA A 71 0.06 -13.12 2.36
N LEU A 72 -0.61 -14.03 3.04
CA LEU A 72 -0.07 -15.34 3.44
C LEU A 72 -0.78 -16.44 2.66
N ASN A 73 -0.02 -17.43 2.17
CA ASN A 73 -0.58 -18.66 1.62
C ASN A 73 -1.07 -19.61 2.74
N ASP A 74 -1.57 -20.79 2.37
CA ASP A 74 -2.04 -21.78 3.35
C ASP A 74 -0.92 -22.30 4.27
N ALA A 75 0.33 -22.31 3.81
CA ALA A 75 1.52 -22.65 4.59
C ALA A 75 1.98 -21.49 5.51
N LYS A 76 1.27 -20.35 5.55
CA LYS A 76 1.63 -19.13 6.27
C LYS A 76 2.89 -18.42 5.75
N GLU A 77 3.29 -18.71 4.54
CA GLU A 77 4.37 -18.00 3.88
C GLU A 77 3.88 -16.70 3.26
N VAL A 78 4.72 -15.65 3.30
CA VAL A 78 4.44 -14.36 2.68
C VAL A 78 4.54 -14.49 1.17
N ILE A 79 3.44 -14.20 0.49
CA ILE A 79 3.33 -14.24 -0.99
C ILE A 79 2.98 -12.88 -1.60
N GLY A 80 2.80 -11.87 -0.79
CA GLY A 80 2.56 -10.51 -1.27
C GLY A 80 2.57 -9.48 -0.16
N VAL A 81 2.83 -8.23 -0.52
CA VAL A 81 2.93 -7.10 0.41
C VAL A 81 2.45 -5.81 -0.24
N CYS A 82 1.80 -4.97 0.54
CA CYS A 82 1.48 -3.58 0.23
C CYS A 82 1.79 -2.72 1.45
N ARG A 83 2.88 -1.96 1.42
CA ARG A 83 3.29 -1.08 2.52
C ARG A 83 2.66 0.30 2.43
N ILE A 84 2.42 0.88 3.58
CA ILE A 84 1.91 2.24 3.77
C ILE A 84 2.92 3.02 4.62
N TRP A 85 3.16 4.27 4.25
CA TRP A 85 4.08 5.18 4.92
C TRP A 85 3.34 6.47 5.25
N ARG A 86 3.53 7.00 6.46
CA ARG A 86 3.01 8.30 6.81
C ARG A 86 3.94 9.37 6.24
N VAL A 87 3.38 10.28 5.44
CA VAL A 87 4.10 11.38 4.81
C VAL A 87 3.28 12.65 4.92
N LYS A 88 3.86 13.78 4.53
CA LYS A 88 3.12 15.04 4.35
C LYS A 88 3.47 15.73 3.05
N ALA A 89 2.54 16.55 2.56
CA ALA A 89 2.73 17.54 1.50
C ALA A 89 1.81 18.72 1.83
N GLY A 90 2.28 19.63 2.68
CA GLY A 90 1.41 20.58 3.40
C GLY A 90 0.65 19.91 4.54
N GLU A 91 -0.23 18.99 4.23
CA GLU A 91 -1.04 18.19 5.16
C GLU A 91 -0.58 16.73 5.26
N PRO A 92 -0.90 16.02 6.37
CA PRO A 92 -0.64 14.60 6.52
C PRO A 92 -1.41 13.75 5.50
N ILE A 93 -0.70 12.87 4.82
CA ILE A 93 -1.25 11.90 3.87
C ILE A 93 -0.48 10.58 3.99
N TYR A 94 -0.87 9.58 3.22
CA TYR A 94 -0.15 8.32 3.12
C TYR A 94 0.53 8.17 1.77
N PHE A 95 1.69 7.52 1.76
CA PHE A 95 2.38 7.05 0.56
C PHE A 95 2.26 5.52 0.51
N LEU A 96 1.71 4.99 -0.59
CA LEU A 96 1.53 3.57 -0.80
C LEU A 96 2.66 2.98 -1.64
N GLY A 97 3.23 1.91 -1.16
CA GLY A 97 4.25 1.11 -1.82
C GLY A 97 5.44 0.80 -0.88
N PRO A 98 6.21 -0.24 -1.21
CA PRO A 98 6.07 -1.10 -2.38
C PRO A 98 4.82 -1.97 -2.34
N LEU A 99 4.28 -2.24 -3.53
CA LEU A 99 3.29 -3.29 -3.79
C LEU A 99 3.98 -4.40 -4.56
N ALA A 100 4.02 -5.59 -4.02
CA ALA A 100 4.58 -6.75 -4.69
C ALA A 100 3.75 -8.01 -4.40
N VAL A 101 3.73 -8.91 -5.37
CA VAL A 101 3.20 -10.27 -5.25
C VAL A 101 4.27 -11.19 -5.78
N ASP A 102 4.51 -12.30 -5.09
CA ASP A 102 5.43 -13.33 -5.53
C ASP A 102 4.99 -13.84 -6.92
N PRO A 103 5.86 -13.74 -7.94
CA PRO A 103 5.54 -14.24 -9.27
C PRO A 103 5.14 -15.72 -9.29
N ALA A 104 5.64 -16.53 -8.37
CA ALA A 104 5.30 -17.95 -8.24
C ALA A 104 3.91 -18.20 -7.63
N ALA A 105 3.33 -17.22 -6.94
CA ALA A 105 2.03 -17.39 -6.27
C ALA A 105 0.85 -17.51 -7.25
N GLN A 106 0.98 -17.01 -8.49
CA GLN A 106 -0.01 -17.09 -9.59
C GLN A 106 -1.46 -16.73 -9.20
N LEU A 107 -1.65 -15.87 -8.22
CA LEU A 107 -2.96 -15.44 -7.72
C LEU A 107 -3.43 -14.17 -8.45
N ALA A 108 -4.29 -14.34 -9.45
CA ALA A 108 -4.88 -13.23 -10.17
C ALA A 108 -5.64 -12.27 -9.22
N GLY A 109 -5.35 -10.97 -9.33
CA GLY A 109 -6.04 -9.94 -8.55
C GLY A 109 -5.53 -9.74 -7.11
N LEU A 110 -4.56 -10.54 -6.63
CA LEU A 110 -4.04 -10.41 -5.26
C LEU A 110 -3.46 -9.01 -5.01
N GLY A 111 -2.72 -8.44 -5.98
CA GLY A 111 -2.19 -7.09 -5.85
C GLY A 111 -3.28 -6.03 -5.66
N LEU A 112 -4.39 -6.10 -6.42
CA LEU A 112 -5.53 -5.19 -6.25
C LEU A 112 -6.20 -5.37 -4.89
N THR A 113 -6.28 -6.59 -4.39
CA THR A 113 -6.87 -6.89 -3.10
C THR A 113 -6.01 -6.35 -1.96
N LEU A 114 -4.69 -6.52 -2.03
CA LEU A 114 -3.74 -5.93 -1.08
C LEU A 114 -3.89 -4.40 -1.00
N VAL A 115 -3.95 -3.72 -2.15
CA VAL A 115 -4.16 -2.26 -2.19
C VAL A 115 -5.50 -1.88 -1.58
N ARG A 116 -6.59 -2.58 -1.94
CA ARG A 116 -7.93 -2.30 -1.42
C ARG A 116 -8.00 -2.39 0.10
N GLU A 117 -7.39 -3.41 0.69
CA GLU A 117 -7.35 -3.61 2.14
C GLU A 117 -6.43 -2.59 2.85
N ALA A 118 -5.30 -2.22 2.25
CA ALA A 118 -4.42 -1.18 2.79
C ALA A 118 -5.11 0.19 2.75
N VAL A 119 -5.75 0.54 1.64
CA VAL A 119 -6.54 1.79 1.50
C VAL A 119 -7.71 1.84 2.50
N ALA A 120 -8.40 0.71 2.71
CA ALA A 120 -9.46 0.62 3.72
C ALA A 120 -8.93 0.87 5.13
N ALA A 121 -7.75 0.37 5.47
CA ALA A 121 -7.09 0.65 6.74
C ALA A 121 -6.71 2.13 6.88
N CYS A 122 -6.16 2.76 5.83
CA CYS A 122 -5.87 4.19 5.82
C CYS A 122 -7.13 5.04 6.04
N ARG A 123 -8.24 4.67 5.41
CA ARG A 123 -9.53 5.35 5.59
C ARG A 123 -10.05 5.19 7.03
N ALA A 124 -9.99 3.99 7.58
CA ALA A 124 -10.42 3.70 8.96
C ALA A 124 -9.57 4.42 10.02
N SER A 125 -8.31 4.75 9.70
CA SER A 125 -7.43 5.55 10.57
C SER A 125 -7.64 7.07 10.47
N GLY A 126 -8.63 7.53 9.68
CA GLY A 126 -8.92 8.95 9.51
C GLY A 126 -7.98 9.68 8.55
N GLY A 127 -7.30 8.97 7.65
CA GLY A 127 -6.39 9.57 6.68
C GLY A 127 -7.09 10.44 5.64
N ASN A 128 -6.44 11.54 5.22
CA ASN A 128 -6.95 12.45 4.21
C ASN A 128 -6.88 11.87 2.80
N GLY A 129 -5.79 11.17 2.49
CA GLY A 129 -5.60 10.58 1.17
C GLY A 129 -4.34 9.71 1.06
N VAL A 130 -4.24 9.03 -0.07
CA VAL A 130 -3.11 8.16 -0.41
C VAL A 130 -2.51 8.60 -1.73
N VAL A 131 -1.18 8.66 -1.79
CA VAL A 131 -0.38 8.97 -2.98
C VAL A 131 0.50 7.78 -3.31
N LEU A 132 0.77 7.53 -4.59
CA LEU A 132 1.66 6.47 -5.03
C LEU A 132 2.31 6.80 -6.38
N VAL A 133 3.33 6.03 -6.75
CA VAL A 133 3.90 6.00 -8.11
C VAL A 133 3.60 4.64 -8.74
N GLY A 134 2.77 4.63 -9.80
CA GLY A 134 2.33 3.38 -10.42
C GLY A 134 1.69 3.56 -11.79
N SER A 135 1.16 2.49 -12.36
CA SER A 135 0.43 2.53 -13.62
C SER A 135 -1.02 2.95 -13.37
N GLU A 136 -1.49 4.04 -14.01
CA GLU A 136 -2.89 4.47 -13.91
C GLU A 136 -3.83 3.32 -14.26
N ARG A 137 -3.53 2.59 -15.34
CA ARG A 137 -4.36 1.44 -15.77
C ARG A 137 -4.60 0.42 -14.66
N PHE A 138 -3.58 0.18 -13.81
CA PHE A 138 -3.69 -0.77 -12.70
C PHE A 138 -4.48 -0.19 -11.52
N PHE A 139 -4.27 1.10 -11.17
CA PHE A 139 -4.83 1.70 -9.96
C PHE A 139 -6.18 2.41 -10.17
N LYS A 140 -6.53 2.78 -11.40
CA LYS A 140 -7.79 3.43 -11.75
C LYS A 140 -9.06 2.67 -11.28
N PRO A 141 -9.14 1.31 -11.39
CA PRO A 141 -10.27 0.56 -10.86
C PRO A 141 -10.46 0.65 -9.34
N LEU A 142 -9.44 1.13 -8.61
CA LEU A 142 -9.47 1.39 -7.17
C LEU A 142 -9.78 2.85 -6.84
N GLY A 143 -10.06 3.68 -7.84
CA GLY A 143 -10.41 5.09 -7.69
C GLY A 143 -9.23 6.07 -7.70
N PHE A 144 -8.01 5.60 -7.96
CA PHE A 144 -6.86 6.49 -8.12
C PHE A 144 -6.94 7.26 -9.44
N SER A 145 -6.49 8.50 -9.42
CA SER A 145 -6.34 9.37 -10.59
C SER A 145 -4.97 10.04 -10.59
N VAL A 146 -4.57 10.56 -11.74
CA VAL A 146 -3.31 11.29 -11.89
C VAL A 146 -3.36 12.58 -11.06
N VAL A 147 -2.30 12.86 -10.32
CA VAL A 147 -2.14 14.10 -9.56
C VAL A 147 -2.08 15.28 -10.53
N PRO A 148 -2.85 16.36 -10.32
CA PRO A 148 -2.78 17.55 -11.14
C PRO A 148 -1.35 18.11 -11.22
N ALA A 149 -0.95 18.58 -12.41
CA ALA A 149 0.39 19.07 -12.66
C ALA A 149 0.80 20.17 -11.66
N GLY A 150 2.02 20.07 -11.14
CA GLY A 150 2.57 21.03 -10.16
C GLY A 150 2.04 20.91 -8.75
N ARG A 151 1.02 20.06 -8.49
CA ARG A 151 0.41 19.92 -7.18
C ARG A 151 1.33 19.27 -6.17
N LEU A 152 1.99 18.18 -6.56
CA LEU A 152 2.94 17.44 -5.70
C LEU A 152 4.30 17.29 -6.41
N ARG A 153 5.35 17.25 -5.61
CA ARG A 153 6.72 16.94 -6.03
C ARG A 153 7.28 15.83 -5.17
N LEU A 154 7.96 14.88 -5.79
CA LEU A 154 8.71 13.83 -5.10
C LEU A 154 10.21 14.22 -5.03
N PRO A 155 10.99 13.59 -4.12
CA PRO A 155 12.43 13.87 -3.95
C PRO A 155 13.29 13.32 -5.10
N GLY A 156 12.78 13.30 -6.31
CA GLY A 156 13.45 12.84 -7.53
C GLY A 156 12.52 12.87 -8.73
N ALA A 157 13.06 12.59 -9.91
CA ALA A 157 12.28 12.55 -11.13
C ALA A 157 11.22 11.45 -11.10
N VAL A 158 10.01 11.77 -11.51
CA VAL A 158 8.90 10.84 -11.71
C VAL A 158 8.15 11.25 -12.96
N ASP A 159 7.69 10.27 -13.74
CA ASP A 159 6.74 10.50 -14.82
C ASP A 159 5.42 11.02 -14.20
N PRO A 160 4.98 12.26 -14.55
CA PRO A 160 3.75 12.82 -13.99
C PRO A 160 2.52 11.94 -14.19
N ALA A 161 2.44 11.19 -15.30
CA ALA A 161 1.34 10.26 -15.57
C ALA A 161 1.30 9.06 -14.62
N ARG A 162 2.38 8.82 -13.87
CA ARG A 162 2.50 7.74 -12.89
C ARG A 162 2.37 8.20 -11.44
N LEU A 163 2.33 9.51 -11.18
CA LEU A 163 2.07 10.05 -9.85
C LEU A 163 0.55 10.08 -9.65
N LEU A 164 0.06 9.19 -8.80
CA LEU A 164 -1.37 8.97 -8.60
C LEU A 164 -1.78 9.27 -7.17
N TRP A 165 -3.02 9.69 -6.98
CA TRP A 165 -3.61 9.91 -5.68
C TRP A 165 -5.05 9.38 -5.57
N LEU A 166 -5.48 9.12 -4.34
CA LEU A 166 -6.84 8.73 -3.98
C LEU A 166 -7.27 9.49 -2.73
N GLU A 167 -8.32 10.28 -2.83
CA GLU A 167 -8.92 10.99 -1.71
C GLU A 167 -9.68 10.00 -0.80
N LEU A 168 -9.43 10.06 0.50
CA LEU A 168 -10.07 9.18 1.48
C LEU A 168 -11.18 9.88 2.25
N ALA A 169 -11.04 11.18 2.51
CA ALA A 169 -12.02 12.03 3.19
C ALA A 169 -12.51 13.12 2.22
N ARG A 170 -13.72 13.61 2.42
CA ARG A 170 -14.23 14.74 1.63
C ARG A 170 -13.31 15.95 1.74
N ASN A 171 -12.86 16.48 0.61
CA ASN A 171 -11.89 17.58 0.53
C ASN A 171 -10.53 17.27 1.18
N GLY A 172 -10.17 15.97 1.32
CA GLY A 172 -8.95 15.54 1.98
C GLY A 172 -7.67 16.04 1.30
N PHE A 173 -7.76 16.43 0.02
CA PHE A 173 -6.63 17.00 -0.71
C PHE A 173 -6.69 18.53 -0.89
N SER A 174 -7.62 19.25 -0.28
CA SER A 174 -7.77 20.70 -0.47
C SER A 174 -6.47 21.46 -0.22
N ASN A 175 -5.75 21.13 0.86
CA ASN A 175 -4.49 21.76 1.28
C ASN A 175 -3.26 20.91 1.02
N VAL A 176 -3.41 19.73 0.37
CA VAL A 176 -2.29 18.84 0.07
C VAL A 176 -1.58 19.34 -1.17
N GLN A 177 -0.37 19.89 -1.00
CA GLN A 177 0.46 20.42 -2.08
C GLN A 177 1.93 20.53 -1.66
N GLY A 178 2.82 20.62 -2.64
CA GLY A 178 4.24 20.80 -2.41
C GLY A 178 5.06 19.53 -2.44
N GLU A 179 6.20 19.49 -1.74
CA GLU A 179 7.07 18.31 -1.71
C GLU A 179 6.54 17.24 -0.76
N VAL A 180 6.52 16.00 -1.23
CA VAL A 180 6.19 14.82 -0.41
C VAL A 180 7.42 14.44 0.40
N GLY A 181 7.30 14.50 1.72
CA GLY A 181 8.40 14.24 2.65
C GLY A 181 7.93 13.61 3.96
N PRO A 182 8.83 13.50 4.96
CA PRO A 182 8.49 12.96 6.27
C PRO A 182 7.40 13.81 6.96
N PRO A 183 6.61 13.18 7.85
CA PRO A 183 5.51 13.83 8.57
C PRO A 183 5.95 14.93 9.51
#